data_51679076140b732dc579f94cb59c73ae
#
_entry.id   51679076140b732dc579f94cb59c73ae
#
_cell.length_a   1.000
_cell.length_b   1.000
_cell.length_c   1.000
_cell.angle_alpha   90.00
_cell.angle_beta   90.00
_cell.angle_gamma   90.00
#
_symmetry.space_group_name_H-M   'P 1'
#
loop_
_entity.id
_entity.type
_entity.pdbx_description
1 polymer ?
#
loop_
_entity_poly.entity_id
_entity_poly.type
_entity_poly.pdbx_seq_one_letter_code
_entity_poly.pdbx_strand_id
1 'polypeptide(L)'
;MAKALIFLATGYEEVEMLTVVDMLRRAGIDIDMVSVTKDPEVTGSHNITIKADVLFEDADLDQAQALILPGGIPGTPNLKAYTPLCEALKTFAKEGKLVAAVCAAPTVFSELG
;
A
#
# COMPACT_ATOMS: atom_id res chain seq x y z
N MET A 1 13.65 -13.25 5.75
CA MET A 1 13.31 -11.90 6.18
C MET A 1 11.89 -11.57 5.78
N ALA A 2 11.12 -10.90 6.65
CA ALA A 2 9.75 -10.53 6.34
C ALA A 2 9.70 -9.53 5.18
N LYS A 3 8.73 -9.69 4.29
CA LYS A 3 8.51 -8.79 3.16
C LYS A 3 7.19 -8.06 3.35
N ALA A 4 7.22 -6.75 3.31
CA ALA A 4 6.03 -5.92 3.39
C ALA A 4 5.84 -5.17 2.07
N LEU A 5 4.58 -4.92 1.71
CA LEU A 5 4.24 -4.10 0.54
C LEU A 5 3.33 -2.97 1.00
N ILE A 6 3.66 -1.74 0.59
CA ILE A 6 2.80 -0.60 0.82
C ILE A 6 2.32 -0.06 -0.52
N PHE A 7 1.01 0.18 -0.64
CA PHE A 7 0.38 0.46 -1.93
C PHE A 7 0.11 1.94 -2.12
N LEU A 8 0.52 2.46 -3.27
CA LEU A 8 0.42 3.88 -3.61
C LEU A 8 -0.58 4.07 -4.73
N ALA A 9 -1.64 4.84 -4.46
CA ALA A 9 -2.53 5.36 -5.47
C ALA A 9 -2.38 6.88 -5.50
N THR A 10 -2.73 7.51 -6.61
CA THR A 10 -2.68 8.97 -6.70
C THR A 10 -3.45 9.61 -5.54
N GLY A 11 -2.82 10.55 -4.86
CA GLY A 11 -3.42 11.24 -3.72
C GLY A 11 -3.15 10.59 -2.36
N TYR A 12 -2.18 9.65 -2.27
CA TYR A 12 -1.78 9.07 -0.99
C TYR A 12 -1.16 10.14 -0.08
N GLU A 13 -1.19 9.90 1.23
CA GLU A 13 -0.57 10.82 2.21
C GLU A 13 0.93 10.56 2.29
N GLU A 14 1.72 11.52 1.84
CA GLU A 14 3.18 11.36 1.72
C GLU A 14 3.85 11.08 3.05
N VAL A 15 3.50 11.83 4.10
CA VAL A 15 4.15 11.68 5.40
C VAL A 15 3.86 10.31 5.99
N GLU A 16 2.61 9.86 5.90
CA GLU A 16 2.22 8.55 6.44
C GLU A 16 2.94 7.42 5.73
N MET A 17 2.99 7.49 4.41
CA MET A 17 3.64 6.45 3.60
C MET A 17 5.15 6.43 3.86
N LEU A 18 5.80 7.60 3.77
CA LEU A 18 7.26 7.68 3.92
C LEU A 18 7.71 7.33 5.33
N THR A 19 6.93 7.70 6.35
CA THR A 19 7.25 7.36 7.73
C THR A 19 7.27 5.85 7.93
N VAL A 20 6.26 5.14 7.41
CA VAL A 20 6.21 3.69 7.51
C VAL A 20 7.39 3.05 6.78
N VAL A 21 7.67 3.48 5.55
CA VAL A 21 8.77 2.93 4.76
C VAL A 21 10.11 3.16 5.45
N ASP A 22 10.35 4.40 5.92
CA ASP A 22 11.60 4.74 6.58
C ASP A 22 11.81 3.94 7.85
N MET A 23 10.77 3.86 8.70
CA MET A 23 10.89 3.14 9.97
C MET A 23 11.11 1.65 9.77
N LEU A 24 10.40 1.03 8.83
CA LEU A 24 10.57 -0.40 8.58
C LEU A 24 11.95 -0.71 7.99
N ARG A 25 12.44 0.14 7.08
CA ARG A 25 13.78 -0.04 6.52
C ARG A 25 14.86 0.12 7.58
N ARG A 26 14.69 1.07 8.51
CA ARG A 26 15.62 1.23 9.64
C ARG A 26 15.62 0.02 10.53
N ALA A 27 14.49 -0.67 10.66
CA ALA A 27 14.37 -1.88 11.48
C ALA A 27 14.87 -3.13 10.76
N GLY A 28 15.35 -3.02 9.52
CA GLY A 28 15.84 -4.17 8.76
C GLY A 28 14.74 -4.97 8.09
N ILE A 29 13.52 -4.43 8.01
CA ILE A 29 12.41 -5.10 7.35
C ILE A 29 12.39 -4.69 5.88
N ASP A 30 12.26 -5.69 5.00
CA ASP A 30 12.19 -5.47 3.57
C ASP A 30 10.80 -4.99 3.19
N ILE A 31 10.69 -3.76 2.65
CA ILE A 31 9.42 -3.18 2.24
C ILE A 31 9.57 -2.55 0.87
N ASP A 32 8.62 -2.84 -0.03
CA ASP A 32 8.53 -2.20 -1.34
C ASP A 32 7.34 -1.28 -1.42
N MET A 33 7.55 -0.14 -2.09
CA MET A 33 6.48 0.77 -2.48
C MET A 33 5.91 0.27 -3.81
N VAL A 34 4.61 -0.02 -3.84
CA VAL A 34 3.94 -0.63 -4.97
C VAL A 34 2.95 0.35 -5.57
N SER A 35 3.11 0.68 -6.86
CA SER A 35 2.16 1.56 -7.56
C SER A 35 0.98 0.76 -8.09
N VAL A 36 -0.24 1.24 -7.81
CA VAL A 36 -1.46 0.67 -8.41
C VAL A 36 -1.94 1.48 -9.62
N THR A 37 -1.15 2.48 -10.07
CA THR A 37 -1.56 3.40 -11.13
C THR A 37 -1.08 3.00 -12.52
N LYS A 38 -0.29 1.93 -12.65
CA LYS A 38 0.41 1.50 -13.86
C LYS A 38 1.59 2.40 -14.24
N ASP A 39 1.85 3.44 -13.46
CA ASP A 39 3.00 4.33 -13.61
C ASP A 39 3.87 4.18 -12.37
N PRO A 40 5.20 4.01 -12.51
CA PRO A 40 6.05 3.94 -11.32
C PRO A 40 6.11 5.25 -10.54
N GLU A 41 5.81 6.37 -11.17
CA GLU A 41 5.77 7.66 -10.48
C GLU A 41 4.36 7.93 -9.99
N VAL A 42 4.20 8.11 -8.67
CA VAL A 42 2.89 8.31 -8.05
C VAL A 42 2.92 9.61 -7.27
N THR A 43 1.95 10.50 -7.54
CA THR A 43 1.86 11.81 -6.88
C THR A 43 0.91 11.73 -5.71
N GLY A 44 1.38 12.18 -4.54
CA GLY A 44 0.60 12.19 -3.31
C GLY A 44 -0.34 13.40 -3.22
N SER A 45 -1.08 13.47 -2.11
CA SER A 45 -2.10 14.50 -1.88
C SER A 45 -1.50 15.89 -1.75
N HIS A 46 -0.21 16.00 -1.46
CA HIS A 46 0.50 17.29 -1.33
C HIS A 46 1.40 17.58 -2.53
N ASN A 47 1.11 16.95 -3.67
CA ASN A 47 1.78 17.19 -4.94
C ASN A 47 3.27 16.80 -4.94
N ILE A 48 3.63 15.82 -4.12
CA ILE A 48 4.98 15.26 -4.11
C ILE A 48 4.95 13.94 -4.86
N THR A 49 5.79 13.80 -5.89
CA THR A 49 5.84 12.60 -6.70
C THR A 49 6.97 11.71 -6.21
N ILE A 50 6.64 10.45 -5.95
CA ILE A 50 7.59 9.44 -5.49
C ILE A 50 7.64 8.32 -6.55
N LYS A 51 8.83 7.79 -6.78
CA LYS A 51 8.98 6.64 -7.66
C LYS A 51 8.80 5.37 -6.84
N ALA A 52 7.77 4.58 -7.17
CA ALA A 52 7.54 3.29 -6.53
C ALA A 52 8.63 2.29 -6.92
N ASP A 53 8.85 1.31 -6.06
CA ASP A 53 9.84 0.27 -6.31
C ASP A 53 9.38 -0.69 -7.40
N VAL A 54 8.07 -1.03 -7.41
CA VAL A 54 7.49 -1.94 -8.41
C VAL A 54 6.07 -1.50 -8.75
N LEU A 55 5.57 -1.95 -9.89
CA LEU A 55 4.15 -1.85 -10.23
C LEU A 55 3.39 -3.02 -9.61
N PHE A 56 2.07 -2.88 -9.42
CA PHE A 56 1.27 -3.92 -8.79
C PHE A 56 1.38 -5.26 -9.54
N GLU A 57 1.33 -5.24 -10.87
CA GLU A 57 1.41 -6.45 -11.69
C GLU A 57 2.76 -7.16 -11.55
N ASP A 58 3.80 -6.45 -11.11
CA ASP A 58 5.14 -6.99 -10.93
C ASP A 58 5.46 -7.34 -9.48
N ALA A 59 4.54 -7.02 -8.55
CA ALA A 59 4.77 -7.27 -7.14
C ALA A 59 4.59 -8.75 -6.82
N ASP A 60 5.46 -9.27 -5.95
CA ASP A 60 5.41 -10.67 -5.55
C ASP A 60 4.55 -10.81 -4.29
N LEU A 61 3.25 -10.97 -4.48
CA LEU A 61 2.32 -11.12 -3.38
C LEU A 61 2.54 -12.42 -2.60
N ASP A 62 3.04 -13.46 -3.27
CA ASP A 62 3.25 -14.75 -2.62
C ASP A 62 4.34 -14.67 -1.54
N GLN A 63 5.33 -13.83 -1.75
CA GLN A 63 6.42 -13.65 -0.79
C GLN A 63 6.09 -12.65 0.31
N ALA A 64 5.02 -11.88 0.15
CA ALA A 64 4.66 -10.83 1.10
C ALA A 64 4.04 -11.43 2.35
N GLN A 65 4.37 -10.85 3.50
CA GLN A 65 3.80 -11.22 4.79
C GLN A 65 2.91 -10.13 5.35
N ALA A 66 3.00 -8.92 4.82
CA ALA A 66 2.19 -7.79 5.25
C ALA A 66 1.82 -6.90 4.07
N LEU A 67 0.57 -6.48 4.03
CA LEU A 67 0.08 -5.48 3.08
C LEU A 67 -0.32 -4.23 3.86
N ILE A 68 0.15 -3.07 3.44
CA ILE A 68 -0.03 -1.82 4.17
C ILE A 68 -0.67 -0.78 3.25
N LEU A 69 -1.68 -0.08 3.77
CA LEU A 69 -2.37 0.99 3.06
C LEU A 69 -2.10 2.33 3.75
N PRO A 70 -1.49 3.30 3.06
CA PRO A 70 -1.41 4.66 3.62
C PRO A 70 -2.75 5.37 3.47
N GLY A 71 -2.96 6.41 4.26
CA GLY A 71 -4.14 7.25 4.15
C GLY A 71 -4.05 8.25 3.01
N GLY A 72 -4.86 9.30 3.11
CA GLY A 72 -4.88 10.40 2.16
C GLY A 72 -6.13 10.42 1.31
N ILE A 73 -6.46 11.62 0.83
CA ILE A 73 -7.58 11.85 -0.08
C ILE A 73 -7.00 12.54 -1.31
N PRO A 74 -7.25 12.07 -2.53
CA PRO A 74 -8.12 10.95 -2.92
C PRO A 74 -7.45 9.56 -2.92
N GLY A 75 -6.30 9.40 -2.27
CA GLY A 75 -5.57 8.12 -2.28
C GLY A 75 -6.42 6.96 -1.78
N THR A 76 -7.12 7.13 -0.63
CA THR A 76 -7.94 6.06 -0.06
C THR A 76 -9.07 5.63 -1.01
N PRO A 77 -9.89 6.53 -1.57
CA PRO A 77 -10.87 6.13 -2.57
C PRO A 77 -10.25 5.45 -3.79
N ASN A 78 -9.09 5.91 -4.22
CA ASN A 78 -8.42 5.31 -5.37
C ASN A 78 -7.96 3.89 -5.09
N LEU A 79 -7.50 3.62 -3.85
CA LEU A 79 -7.16 2.25 -3.45
C LEU A 79 -8.40 1.36 -3.43
N LYS A 80 -9.52 1.87 -2.92
CA LYS A 80 -10.79 1.12 -2.90
C LYS A 80 -11.22 0.73 -4.31
N ALA A 81 -10.98 1.60 -5.28
CA ALA A 81 -11.41 1.38 -6.65
C ALA A 81 -10.54 0.36 -7.40
N TYR A 82 -9.38 0.02 -6.87
CA TYR A 82 -8.46 -0.91 -7.54
C TYR A 82 -8.77 -2.35 -7.13
N THR A 83 -9.59 -3.03 -7.93
CA THR A 83 -10.08 -4.37 -7.62
C THR A 83 -8.99 -5.40 -7.35
N PRO A 84 -7.87 -5.47 -8.12
CA PRO A 84 -6.83 -6.46 -7.82
C PRO A 84 -6.25 -6.32 -6.41
N LEU A 85 -6.12 -5.10 -5.89
CA LEU A 85 -5.66 -4.90 -4.52
C LEU A 85 -6.70 -5.39 -3.52
N CYS A 86 -7.98 -5.09 -3.75
CA CYS A 86 -9.05 -5.53 -2.86
C CYS A 86 -9.10 -7.05 -2.76
N GLU A 87 -8.93 -7.76 -3.88
CA GLU A 87 -8.88 -9.22 -3.87
C GLU A 87 -7.66 -9.74 -3.09
N ALA A 88 -6.50 -9.10 -3.23
CA ALA A 88 -5.31 -9.46 -2.47
C ALA A 88 -5.52 -9.28 -0.98
N LEU A 89 -6.17 -8.19 -0.57
CA LEU A 89 -6.45 -7.93 0.85
C LEU A 89 -7.35 -9.01 1.44
N LYS A 90 -8.38 -9.42 0.71
CA LYS A 90 -9.27 -10.49 1.16
C LYS A 90 -8.53 -11.82 1.32
N THR A 91 -7.67 -12.15 0.36
CA THR A 91 -6.89 -13.39 0.40
C THR A 91 -5.95 -13.38 1.60
N PHE A 92 -5.25 -12.27 1.85
CA PHE A 92 -4.35 -12.15 2.98
C PHE A 92 -5.08 -12.29 4.31
N ALA A 93 -6.26 -11.68 4.43
CA ALA A 93 -7.05 -11.79 5.66
C ALA A 93 -7.47 -13.23 5.91
N LYS A 94 -7.88 -13.95 4.87
CA LYS A 94 -8.27 -15.37 5.00
C LYS A 94 -7.10 -16.25 5.41
N GLU A 95 -5.90 -15.92 4.96
CA GLU A 95 -4.69 -16.69 5.28
C GLU A 95 -4.09 -16.33 6.64
N GLY A 96 -4.67 -15.35 7.32
CA GLY A 96 -4.16 -14.90 8.62
C GLY A 96 -2.91 -14.05 8.54
N LYS A 97 -2.59 -13.53 7.35
CA LYS A 97 -1.45 -12.64 7.18
C LYS A 97 -1.81 -11.22 7.59
N LEU A 98 -0.78 -10.42 7.91
CA LEU A 98 -0.99 -9.07 8.40
C LEU A 98 -1.47 -8.13 7.30
N VAL A 99 -2.53 -7.38 7.60
CA VAL A 99 -2.96 -6.21 6.81
C VAL A 99 -3.05 -5.02 7.74
N ALA A 100 -2.60 -3.85 7.27
CA ALA A 100 -2.54 -2.64 8.10
C ALA A 100 -2.96 -1.42 7.29
N ALA A 101 -3.56 -0.45 7.98
CA ALA A 101 -4.01 0.78 7.32
C ALA A 101 -3.92 1.94 8.30
N VAL A 102 -3.71 3.15 7.78
CA VAL A 102 -3.62 4.36 8.58
C VAL A 102 -4.63 5.40 8.09
N CYS A 103 -5.00 6.33 8.99
CA CYS A 103 -5.97 7.42 8.74
C CYS A 103 -7.27 6.90 8.14
N ALA A 104 -7.67 7.37 6.96
CA ALA A 104 -8.91 6.98 6.30
C ALA A 104 -8.84 5.61 5.63
N ALA A 105 -7.65 5.02 5.48
CA ALA A 105 -7.50 3.75 4.78
C ALA A 105 -8.25 2.58 5.44
N PRO A 106 -8.48 2.54 6.77
CA PRO A 106 -9.29 1.46 7.36
C PRO A 106 -10.67 1.32 6.75
N THR A 107 -11.23 2.36 6.14
CA THR A 107 -12.53 2.27 5.46
C THR A 107 -12.52 1.26 4.32
N VAL A 108 -11.34 1.01 3.71
CA VAL A 108 -11.19 -0.03 2.69
C VAL A 108 -11.51 -1.39 3.29
N PHE A 109 -10.98 -1.67 4.48
CA PHE A 109 -11.23 -2.94 5.16
C PHE A 109 -12.71 -3.10 5.54
N SER A 110 -13.31 -2.01 6.01
CA SER A 110 -14.72 -2.02 6.40
C SER A 110 -15.63 -2.41 5.23
N GLU A 111 -15.33 -1.91 4.03
CA GLU A 111 -16.13 -2.21 2.85
C GLU A 111 -15.90 -3.62 2.31
N LEU A 112 -14.79 -4.24 2.64
CA LEU A 112 -14.50 -5.60 2.21
C LEU A 112 -15.08 -6.66 3.15
N GLY A 113 -15.59 -6.22 4.27
CA GLY A 113 -16.14 -7.11 5.28
C GLY A 113 -15.07 -7.49 6.29
#